data_3baf82444293c018a7e330d107511f8e
#
_entry.id   3baf82444293c018a7e330d107511f8e
#
_cell.length_a   1.000
_cell.length_b   1.000
_cell.length_c   1.000
_cell.angle_alpha   90.00
_cell.angle_beta   90.00
_cell.angle_gamma   90.00
#
_symmetry.space_group_name_H-M   'P 1'
#
loop_
_entity.id
_entity.type
_entity.pdbx_description
1 polymer ?
#
loop_
_entity_poly.entity_id
_entity_poly.type
_entity_poly.pdbx_seq_one_letter_code
_entity_poly.pdbx_strand_id
1 'polypeptide(L)'
;NAQPDMANINRKKANVMRPVEYQNGEAFTVRNVRVMPESIPAGFKALADMSPFESLLIVDLGGTTLDVAKVQGQMAGISQVFCDPHVGVSLMTDAVLSVMATNGMRTSHHVASTIIEHRHDEAWLRQHIHNDAHYNSLTAVIREKEETLKQRVIR
;
A
#
# COMPACT_ATOMS: atom_id res chain seq x y z
N ASN A 1 4.92 -19.28 7.00
CA ASN A 1 5.99 -19.14 5.97
C ASN A 1 5.36 -19.45 4.62
N ALA A 2 4.90 -18.43 3.92
CA ALA A 2 4.51 -18.59 2.53
C ALA A 2 5.79 -18.91 1.72
N GLN A 3 5.82 -20.09 1.12
CA GLN A 3 6.90 -20.41 0.19
C GLN A 3 6.79 -19.51 -1.05
N PRO A 4 7.93 -19.00 -1.58
CA PRO A 4 7.90 -18.19 -2.80
C PRO A 4 7.25 -18.97 -3.94
N ASP A 5 6.30 -18.37 -4.63
CA ASP A 5 5.74 -18.90 -5.87
C ASP A 5 6.79 -18.80 -6.99
N MET A 6 7.61 -19.82 -7.10
CA MET A 6 8.72 -19.87 -8.07
C MET A 6 8.23 -19.83 -9.52
N ALA A 7 7.04 -20.37 -9.82
CA ALA A 7 6.49 -20.32 -11.16
C ALA A 7 6.14 -18.87 -11.56
N ASN A 8 5.50 -18.13 -10.65
CA ASN A 8 5.18 -16.71 -10.87
C ASN A 8 6.44 -15.84 -10.95
N ILE A 9 7.42 -16.09 -10.07
CA ILE A 9 8.72 -15.39 -10.10
C ILE A 9 9.42 -15.60 -11.45
N ASN A 10 9.50 -16.84 -11.92
CA ASN A 10 10.15 -17.16 -13.19
C ASN A 10 9.40 -16.54 -14.38
N ARG A 11 8.06 -16.55 -14.36
CA ARG A 11 7.25 -15.88 -15.37
C ARG A 11 7.52 -14.37 -15.41
N LYS A 12 7.53 -13.71 -14.25
CA LYS A 12 7.85 -12.26 -14.15
C LYS A 12 9.25 -11.97 -14.68
N LYS A 13 10.27 -12.75 -14.30
CA LYS A 13 11.62 -12.60 -14.82
C LYS A 13 11.66 -12.74 -16.34
N ALA A 14 11.06 -13.78 -16.89
CA ALA A 14 11.01 -14.02 -18.33
C ALA A 14 10.34 -12.86 -19.08
N ASN A 15 9.25 -12.29 -18.53
CA ASN A 15 8.59 -11.16 -19.14
C ASN A 15 9.45 -9.89 -19.18
N VAL A 16 10.17 -9.59 -18.07
CA VAL A 16 11.04 -8.41 -17.99
C VAL A 16 12.29 -8.55 -18.85
N MET A 17 12.78 -9.78 -19.05
CA MET A 17 13.97 -10.06 -19.85
C MET A 17 13.70 -10.15 -21.36
N ARG A 18 12.45 -10.01 -21.81
CA ARG A 18 12.15 -9.93 -23.24
C ARG A 18 12.81 -8.69 -23.85
N PRO A 19 13.36 -8.80 -25.08
CA PRO A 19 13.81 -7.63 -25.80
C PRO A 19 12.68 -6.62 -25.96
N VAL A 20 12.99 -5.36 -25.74
CA VAL A 20 12.07 -4.24 -25.98
C VAL A 20 12.59 -3.48 -27.18
N GLU A 21 11.77 -3.39 -28.24
CA GLU A 21 12.06 -2.64 -29.44
C GLU A 21 11.18 -1.39 -29.48
N TYR A 22 11.79 -0.25 -29.70
CA TYR A 22 11.09 1.02 -29.88
C TYR A 22 10.73 1.26 -31.35
N GLN A 23 9.76 2.11 -31.58
CA GLN A 23 9.33 2.46 -32.95
C GLN A 23 10.43 3.12 -33.79
N ASN A 24 11.44 3.71 -33.15
CA ASN A 24 12.61 4.28 -33.83
C ASN A 24 13.69 3.25 -34.20
N GLY A 25 13.45 1.95 -33.95
CA GLY A 25 14.38 0.85 -34.23
C GLY A 25 15.45 0.61 -33.17
N GLU A 26 15.48 1.39 -32.11
CA GLU A 26 16.33 1.10 -30.96
C GLU A 26 15.78 -0.08 -30.14
N ALA A 27 16.68 -0.89 -29.59
CA ALA A 27 16.30 -2.02 -28.74
C ALA A 27 17.16 -2.07 -27.50
N PHE A 28 16.58 -2.55 -26.40
CA PHE A 28 17.35 -2.90 -25.20
C PHE A 28 16.92 -4.25 -24.67
N THR A 29 17.85 -4.89 -23.94
CA THR A 29 17.60 -6.15 -23.27
C THR A 29 18.07 -6.05 -21.81
N VAL A 30 17.20 -6.46 -20.88
CA VAL A 30 17.55 -6.54 -19.47
C VAL A 30 18.44 -7.75 -19.25
N ARG A 31 19.67 -7.55 -18.77
CA ARG A 31 20.66 -8.63 -18.58
C ARG A 31 20.47 -9.42 -17.28
N ASN A 32 19.92 -8.77 -16.26
CA ASN A 32 19.74 -9.40 -14.95
C ASN A 32 18.48 -8.86 -14.25
N VAL A 33 17.71 -9.76 -13.66
CA VAL A 33 16.49 -9.44 -12.91
C VAL A 33 16.54 -10.14 -11.55
N ARG A 34 16.38 -9.37 -10.49
CA ARG A 34 16.12 -9.88 -9.14
C ARG A 34 14.69 -9.60 -8.74
N VAL A 35 14.03 -10.59 -8.19
CA VAL A 35 12.66 -10.45 -7.64
C VAL A 35 12.76 -10.54 -6.13
N MET A 36 12.13 -9.60 -5.45
CA MET A 36 12.04 -9.56 -3.99
C MET A 36 10.62 -9.12 -3.59
N PRO A 37 10.19 -9.35 -2.33
CA PRO A 37 8.95 -8.82 -1.81
C PRO A 37 8.90 -7.28 -1.95
N GLU A 38 7.71 -6.75 -2.23
CA GLU A 38 7.53 -5.34 -2.60
C GLU A 38 7.91 -4.38 -1.46
N SER A 39 7.64 -4.77 -0.21
CA SER A 39 7.96 -3.97 0.98
C SER A 39 9.47 -3.76 1.21
N ILE A 40 10.34 -4.68 0.76
CA ILE A 40 11.78 -4.64 1.09
C ILE A 40 12.51 -3.40 0.58
N PRO A 41 12.30 -2.92 -0.66
CA PRO A 41 12.95 -1.70 -1.14
C PRO A 41 12.73 -0.46 -0.28
N ALA A 42 11.58 -0.36 0.38
CA ALA A 42 11.29 0.76 1.28
C ALA A 42 12.27 0.86 2.45
N GLY A 43 12.85 -0.27 2.87
CA GLY A 43 13.82 -0.34 3.96
C GLY A 43 15.29 -0.22 3.55
N PHE A 44 15.64 -0.13 2.27
CA PHE A 44 17.03 -0.24 1.81
C PHE A 44 17.98 0.74 2.47
N LYS A 45 17.58 2.01 2.61
CA LYS A 45 18.42 3.02 3.25
C LYS A 45 18.72 2.67 4.71
N ALA A 46 17.69 2.32 5.48
CA ALA A 46 17.86 1.95 6.87
C ALA A 46 18.69 0.67 7.02
N LEU A 47 18.45 -0.34 6.18
CA LEU A 47 19.18 -1.61 6.21
C LEU A 47 20.67 -1.46 5.89
N ALA A 48 21.05 -0.49 5.05
CA ALA A 48 22.45 -0.24 4.70
C ALA A 48 23.27 0.27 5.88
N ASP A 49 22.67 1.06 6.75
CA ASP A 49 23.32 1.68 7.91
C ASP A 49 23.29 0.79 9.16
N MET A 50 22.55 -0.33 9.13
CA MET A 50 22.39 -1.24 10.27
C MET A 50 23.49 -2.30 10.32
N SER A 51 23.85 -2.74 11.53
CA SER A 51 24.69 -3.92 11.74
C SER A 51 24.00 -5.17 11.20
N PRO A 52 24.76 -6.20 10.71
CA PRO A 52 24.19 -7.47 10.29
C PRO A 52 23.44 -8.23 11.39
N PHE A 53 23.69 -7.89 12.66
CA PHE A 53 23.04 -8.52 13.83
C PHE A 53 21.73 -7.85 14.23
N GLU A 54 21.44 -6.68 13.67
CA GLU A 54 20.17 -5.97 13.88
C GLU A 54 19.11 -6.43 12.88
N SER A 55 17.85 -6.19 13.22
CA SER A 55 16.73 -6.51 12.33
C SER A 55 15.83 -5.30 12.15
N LEU A 56 15.39 -5.06 10.93
CA LEU A 56 14.38 -4.06 10.58
C LEU A 56 13.04 -4.76 10.32
N LEU A 57 11.98 -4.25 10.93
CA LEU A 57 10.61 -4.58 10.55
C LEU A 57 10.13 -3.52 9.57
N ILE A 58 9.82 -3.94 8.36
CA ILE A 58 9.26 -3.09 7.31
C ILE A 58 7.78 -3.39 7.24
N VAL A 59 6.96 -2.35 7.39
CA VAL A 59 5.50 -2.44 7.28
C VAL A 59 5.08 -1.55 6.13
N ASP A 60 4.51 -2.15 5.10
CA ASP A 60 4.00 -1.47 3.92
C ASP A 60 2.47 -1.62 3.87
N LEU A 61 1.77 -0.53 4.19
CA LEU A 61 0.33 -0.45 4.12
C LEU A 61 -0.09 0.18 2.79
N GLY A 62 -0.40 -0.68 1.84
CA GLY A 62 -0.86 -0.29 0.51
C GLY A 62 -2.34 0.07 0.43
N GLY A 63 -2.83 0.26 -0.79
CA GLY A 63 -4.25 0.51 -1.05
C GLY A 63 -5.14 -0.63 -0.61
N THR A 64 -4.78 -1.86 -0.91
CA THR A 64 -5.57 -3.08 -0.65
C THR A 64 -4.87 -4.10 0.22
N THR A 65 -3.54 -4.00 0.38
CA THR A 65 -2.71 -5.01 1.04
C THR A 65 -1.90 -4.40 2.18
N LEU A 66 -1.60 -5.24 3.17
CA LEU A 66 -0.59 -4.99 4.19
C LEU A 66 0.53 -6.00 3.98
N ASP A 67 1.72 -5.51 3.69
CA ASP A 67 2.92 -6.32 3.55
C ASP A 67 3.90 -6.02 4.69
N VAL A 68 4.35 -7.07 5.37
CA VAL A 68 5.30 -6.97 6.48
C VAL A 68 6.48 -7.86 6.23
N ALA A 69 7.69 -7.31 6.31
CA ALA A 69 8.93 -8.06 6.17
C ALA A 69 9.87 -7.81 7.36
N LYS A 70 10.45 -8.87 7.92
CA LYS A 70 11.56 -8.78 8.86
C LYS A 70 12.85 -9.11 8.16
N VAL A 71 13.75 -8.14 8.08
CA VAL A 71 15.01 -8.22 7.32
C VAL A 71 16.18 -7.94 8.25
N GLN A 72 17.26 -8.72 8.13
CA GLN A 72 18.51 -8.46 8.84
C GLN A 72 19.27 -7.31 8.19
N GLY A 73 19.98 -6.55 8.99
CA GLY A 73 20.81 -5.43 8.53
C GLY A 73 21.77 -5.85 7.43
N GLN A 74 22.16 -4.89 6.58
CA GLN A 74 22.98 -5.13 5.38
C GLN A 74 22.41 -6.19 4.43
N MET A 75 21.09 -6.42 4.47
CA MET A 75 20.42 -7.45 3.65
C MET A 75 20.99 -8.88 3.84
N ALA A 76 21.51 -9.18 5.03
CA ALA A 76 22.09 -10.48 5.34
C ALA A 76 21.08 -11.65 5.27
N GLY A 77 19.79 -11.33 5.46
CA GLY A 77 18.71 -12.31 5.29
C GLY A 77 17.33 -11.72 5.46
N ILE A 78 16.34 -12.38 4.87
CA ILE A 78 14.92 -12.12 5.07
C ILE A 78 14.40 -13.24 5.96
N SER A 79 14.05 -12.92 7.22
CA SER A 79 13.67 -13.94 8.19
C SER A 79 12.18 -14.26 8.17
N GLN A 80 11.33 -13.26 7.86
CA GLN A 80 9.89 -13.42 7.79
C GLN A 80 9.30 -12.47 6.76
N VAL A 81 8.26 -12.95 6.07
CA VAL A 81 7.40 -12.14 5.20
C VAL A 81 5.95 -12.51 5.51
N PHE A 82 5.12 -11.53 5.67
CA PHE A 82 3.68 -11.67 5.86
C PHE A 82 2.97 -10.73 4.89
N CYS A 83 1.85 -11.17 4.32
CA CYS A 83 0.97 -10.34 3.50
C CYS A 83 -0.48 -10.62 3.90
N ASP A 84 -1.25 -9.56 4.13
CA ASP A 84 -2.70 -9.64 4.24
C ASP A 84 -3.33 -8.89 3.05
N PRO A 85 -3.98 -9.61 2.12
CA PRO A 85 -4.56 -9.02 0.91
C PRO A 85 -5.88 -8.29 1.17
N HIS A 86 -6.37 -8.24 2.41
CA HIS A 86 -7.63 -7.63 2.80
C HIS A 86 -7.47 -6.49 3.80
N VAL A 87 -6.24 -6.05 4.05
CA VAL A 87 -5.91 -4.94 4.93
C VAL A 87 -5.21 -3.85 4.13
N GLY A 88 -5.90 -2.75 3.87
CA GLY A 88 -5.38 -1.62 3.12
C GLY A 88 -6.25 -0.38 3.30
N VAL A 89 -5.77 0.75 2.79
CA VAL A 89 -6.45 2.05 2.89
C VAL A 89 -7.80 2.05 2.18
N SER A 90 -8.02 1.14 1.23
CA SER A 90 -9.31 0.96 0.54
C SER A 90 -10.48 0.71 1.49
N LEU A 91 -10.25 0.11 2.67
CA LEU A 91 -11.29 -0.02 3.70
C LEU A 91 -11.90 1.32 4.08
N MET A 92 -11.11 2.38 4.12
CA MET A 92 -11.59 3.73 4.39
C MET A 92 -12.20 4.37 3.14
N THR A 93 -11.53 4.23 1.98
CA THR A 93 -11.99 4.81 0.71
C THR A 93 -13.35 4.28 0.31
N ASP A 94 -13.56 2.97 0.39
CA ASP A 94 -14.83 2.32 0.04
C ASP A 94 -15.95 2.73 1.00
N ALA A 95 -15.64 2.89 2.29
CA ALA A 95 -16.60 3.36 3.28
C ALA A 95 -17.02 4.81 3.03
N VAL A 96 -16.08 5.69 2.69
CA VAL A 96 -16.36 7.07 2.28
C VAL A 96 -17.25 7.12 1.05
N LEU A 97 -16.92 6.34 0.00
CA LEU A 97 -17.73 6.22 -1.22
C LEU A 97 -19.14 5.77 -0.91
N SER A 98 -19.32 4.77 -0.05
CA SER A 98 -20.60 4.24 0.36
C SER A 98 -21.46 5.28 1.07
N VAL A 99 -20.89 6.00 2.04
CA VAL A 99 -21.61 7.06 2.78
C VAL A 99 -21.99 8.21 1.85
N MET A 100 -21.10 8.62 0.96
CA MET A 100 -21.40 9.70 0.00
C MET A 100 -22.52 9.28 -0.96
N ALA A 101 -22.50 8.05 -1.47
CA ALA A 101 -23.57 7.53 -2.32
C ALA A 101 -24.91 7.47 -1.59
N THR A 102 -24.93 7.01 -0.33
CA THR A 102 -26.15 6.98 0.51
C THR A 102 -26.73 8.39 0.73
N ASN A 103 -25.88 9.39 0.82
CA ASN A 103 -26.26 10.78 0.94
C ASN A 103 -26.59 11.45 -0.41
N GLY A 104 -26.70 10.70 -1.49
CA GLY A 104 -27.02 11.21 -2.83
C GLY A 104 -25.88 12.00 -3.50
N MET A 105 -24.67 11.94 -2.95
CA MET A 105 -23.50 12.63 -3.49
C MET A 105 -22.77 11.74 -4.47
N ARG A 106 -22.62 12.20 -5.72
CA ARG A 106 -21.74 11.54 -6.69
C ARG A 106 -20.30 11.85 -6.37
N THR A 107 -19.48 10.83 -6.27
CA THR A 107 -18.07 10.99 -5.98
C THR A 107 -17.20 9.95 -6.73
N SER A 108 -15.90 10.14 -6.69
CA SER A 108 -14.90 9.24 -7.27
C SER A 108 -13.94 8.73 -6.20
N HIS A 109 -13.19 7.67 -6.51
CA HIS A 109 -12.12 7.19 -5.63
C HIS A 109 -11.08 8.29 -5.32
N HIS A 110 -10.78 9.15 -6.29
CA HIS A 110 -9.85 10.27 -6.09
C HIS A 110 -10.37 11.25 -5.02
N VAL A 111 -11.64 11.66 -5.12
CA VAL A 111 -12.27 12.56 -4.12
C VAL A 111 -12.31 11.89 -2.74
N ALA A 112 -12.69 10.61 -2.68
CA ALA A 112 -12.69 9.87 -1.42
C ALA A 112 -11.28 9.79 -0.80
N SER A 113 -10.24 9.55 -1.60
CA SER A 113 -8.85 9.56 -1.13
C SER A 113 -8.44 10.93 -0.59
N THR A 114 -8.78 12.02 -1.30
CA THR A 114 -8.50 13.38 -0.84
C THR A 114 -9.19 13.69 0.50
N ILE A 115 -10.44 13.25 0.68
CA ILE A 115 -11.14 13.37 1.96
C ILE A 115 -10.40 12.65 3.08
N ILE A 116 -9.89 11.44 2.80
CA ILE A 116 -9.12 10.66 3.79
C ILE A 116 -7.78 11.32 4.12
N GLU A 117 -7.10 11.91 3.14
CA GLU A 117 -5.87 12.67 3.36
C GLU A 117 -6.10 13.84 4.31
N HIS A 118 -7.24 14.53 4.17
CA HIS A 118 -7.64 15.67 5.02
C HIS A 118 -8.51 15.29 6.22
N ARG A 119 -8.61 14.01 6.59
CA ARG A 119 -9.54 13.53 7.63
C ARG A 119 -9.38 14.15 9.02
N HIS A 120 -8.22 14.71 9.30
CA HIS A 120 -7.91 15.42 10.55
C HIS A 120 -7.96 16.94 10.41
N ASP A 121 -8.25 17.47 9.23
CA ASP A 121 -8.39 18.88 8.95
C ASP A 121 -9.89 19.24 8.91
N GLU A 122 -10.44 19.62 10.07
CA GLU A 122 -11.85 19.97 10.19
C GLU A 122 -12.22 21.18 9.31
N ALA A 123 -11.34 22.17 9.22
CA ALA A 123 -11.60 23.37 8.43
C ALA A 123 -11.73 23.03 6.94
N TRP A 124 -10.82 22.21 6.44
CA TRP A 124 -10.86 21.75 5.06
C TRP A 124 -12.13 20.90 4.79
N LEU A 125 -12.45 19.97 5.67
CA LEU A 125 -13.64 19.13 5.51
C LEU A 125 -14.91 19.97 5.51
N ARG A 126 -15.06 20.94 6.41
CA ARG A 126 -16.21 21.85 6.49
C ARG A 126 -16.34 22.74 5.25
N GLN A 127 -15.22 23.15 4.66
CA GLN A 127 -15.25 23.93 3.43
C GLN A 127 -15.77 23.13 2.22
N HIS A 128 -15.62 21.80 2.22
CA HIS A 128 -16.02 20.94 1.11
C HIS A 128 -17.36 20.19 1.37
N ILE A 129 -17.74 20.05 2.63
CA ILE A 129 -18.93 19.32 3.04
C ILE A 129 -19.80 20.24 3.91
N HIS A 130 -20.66 21.02 3.24
CA HIS A 130 -21.45 22.09 3.89
C HIS A 130 -22.63 21.57 4.73
N ASN A 131 -23.14 20.35 4.46
CA ASN A 131 -24.26 19.77 5.19
C ASN A 131 -23.76 19.07 6.45
N ASP A 132 -24.23 19.49 7.62
CA ASP A 132 -23.81 18.96 8.91
C ASP A 132 -24.12 17.46 9.09
N ALA A 133 -25.26 16.97 8.59
CA ALA A 133 -25.60 15.55 8.67
C ALA A 133 -24.64 14.70 7.82
N HIS A 134 -24.29 15.17 6.63
CA HIS A 134 -23.30 14.51 5.76
C HIS A 134 -21.90 14.55 6.37
N TYR A 135 -21.50 15.69 6.92
CA TYR A 135 -20.22 15.84 7.63
C TYR A 135 -20.10 14.86 8.80
N ASN A 136 -21.14 14.81 9.65
CA ASN A 136 -21.14 13.93 10.82
C ASN A 136 -21.12 12.44 10.43
N SER A 137 -21.91 12.04 9.45
CA SER A 137 -21.92 10.64 8.98
C SER A 137 -20.58 10.24 8.36
N LEU A 138 -19.96 11.13 7.60
CA LEU A 138 -18.67 10.89 6.96
C LEU A 138 -17.54 10.77 7.98
N THR A 139 -17.44 11.72 8.91
CA THR A 139 -16.40 11.70 9.94
C THR A 139 -16.55 10.52 10.89
N ALA A 140 -17.79 10.09 11.18
CA ALA A 140 -18.04 8.91 11.99
C ALA A 140 -17.55 7.63 11.31
N VAL A 141 -17.84 7.43 10.02
CA VAL A 141 -17.39 6.24 9.30
C VAL A 141 -15.88 6.23 9.11
N ILE A 142 -15.26 7.38 8.87
CA ILE A 142 -13.80 7.48 8.76
C ILE A 142 -13.14 7.02 10.07
N ARG A 143 -13.60 7.52 11.22
CA ARG A 143 -13.07 7.12 12.54
C ARG A 143 -13.24 5.62 12.80
N GLU A 144 -14.42 5.08 12.50
CA GLU A 144 -14.71 3.63 12.64
C GLU A 144 -13.73 2.78 11.82
N LYS A 145 -13.52 3.16 10.55
CA LYS A 145 -12.64 2.40 9.66
C LYS A 145 -11.16 2.59 9.97
N GLU A 146 -10.77 3.79 10.42
CA GLU A 146 -9.41 4.03 10.90
C GLU A 146 -9.10 3.15 12.12
N GLU A 147 -10.01 3.05 13.07
CA GLU A 147 -9.82 2.16 14.24
C GLU A 147 -9.80 0.69 13.82
N THR A 148 -10.67 0.29 12.91
CA THR A 148 -10.67 -1.07 12.34
C THR A 148 -9.32 -1.40 11.68
N LEU A 149 -8.78 -0.46 10.91
CA LEU A 149 -7.50 -0.63 10.23
C LEU A 149 -6.35 -0.75 11.24
N LYS A 150 -6.31 0.12 12.25
CA LYS A 150 -5.32 0.05 13.34
C LYS A 150 -5.33 -1.32 14.02
N GLN A 151 -6.51 -1.83 14.38
CA GLN A 151 -6.63 -3.13 15.04
C GLN A 151 -6.18 -4.29 14.15
N ARG A 152 -6.36 -4.20 12.82
CA ARG A 152 -5.91 -5.23 11.88
C ARG A 152 -4.40 -5.20 11.65
N VAL A 153 -3.79 -4.02 11.68
CA VAL A 153 -2.33 -3.86 11.53
C VAL A 153 -1.56 -4.33 12.78
N ILE A 154 -2.16 -4.21 13.98
CA ILE A 154 -1.49 -4.54 15.24
C ILE A 154 -1.63 -6.04 15.59
N ARG A 155 -2.56 -6.75 15.01
CA ARG A 155 -2.74 -8.21 15.21
C ARG A 155 -1.71 -9.04 14.47
#